data_07fb5ae9ca9e67a838eec5a7c9105c33
#
_entry.id   07fb5ae9ca9e67a838eec5a7c9105c33
#
_cell.length_a   1.000
_cell.length_b   1.000
_cell.length_c   1.000
_cell.angle_alpha   90.00
_cell.angle_beta   90.00
_cell.angle_gamma   90.00
#
_symmetry.space_group_name_H-M   'P 1'
#
loop_
_entity.id
_entity.type
_entity.pdbx_description
1 polymer ?
#
loop_
_entity_poly.entity_id
_entity_poly.type
_entity_poly.pdbx_seq_one_letter_code
_entity_poly.pdbx_strand_id
1 'polypeptide(L)'
;MSLPCPETAVRCAEVIREVEKAVVGKRPVLSMMMAALLSSGGHILLEDFPGLAKTLIANSFATALGMSFKRIQFTPDLLPGDITGGYVFNSGQNQFTLRKGPIFANILLADEINRASPKTQSALLEAMQEYQVTLEGETQGLPLPFIVIATQNP
;
A
#
# COMPACT_ATOMS: atom_id res chain seq x y z
N MET A 1 6.50 -21.64 8.08
CA MET A 1 5.93 -22.30 9.27
C MET A 1 4.62 -21.58 9.58
N SER A 2 3.47 -22.23 9.39
CA SER A 2 2.17 -21.61 9.69
C SER A 2 1.91 -21.69 11.19
N LEU A 3 1.55 -20.55 11.80
CA LEU A 3 1.13 -20.51 13.19
C LEU A 3 -0.22 -21.22 13.36
N PRO A 4 -0.47 -21.93 14.49
CA PRO A 4 -1.79 -22.45 14.81
C PRO A 4 -2.83 -21.32 14.88
N CYS A 5 -4.05 -21.59 14.45
CA CYS A 5 -5.12 -20.60 14.37
C CYS A 5 -5.35 -19.78 15.67
N PRO A 6 -5.29 -20.36 16.89
CA PRO A 6 -5.39 -19.63 18.14
C PRO A 6 -4.24 -18.62 18.36
N GLU A 7 -3.01 -19.01 18.00
CA GLU A 7 -1.84 -18.14 18.15
C GLU A 7 -1.88 -16.97 17.18
N THR A 8 -2.32 -17.20 15.94
CA THR A 8 -2.57 -16.13 14.96
C THR A 8 -3.59 -15.13 15.47
N ALA A 9 -4.70 -15.59 16.03
CA ALA A 9 -5.73 -14.73 16.60
C ALA A 9 -5.20 -13.84 17.74
N VAL A 10 -4.36 -14.39 18.62
CA VAL A 10 -3.71 -13.63 19.71
C VAL A 10 -2.80 -12.54 19.12
N ARG A 11 -1.96 -12.87 18.16
CA ARG A 11 -1.08 -11.90 17.49
C ARG A 11 -1.85 -10.78 16.80
N CYS A 12 -2.93 -11.12 16.09
CA CYS A 12 -3.78 -10.11 15.46
C CYS A 12 -4.42 -9.17 16.48
N ALA A 13 -4.89 -9.71 17.60
CA ALA A 13 -5.45 -8.90 18.68
C ALA A 13 -4.40 -7.97 19.33
N GLU A 14 -3.16 -8.40 19.44
CA GLU A 14 -2.03 -7.58 19.91
C GLU A 14 -1.76 -6.41 18.94
N VAL A 15 -1.69 -6.68 17.64
CA VAL A 15 -1.49 -5.65 16.62
C VAL A 15 -2.63 -4.63 16.62
N ILE A 16 -3.90 -5.10 16.68
CA ILE A 16 -5.05 -4.20 16.75
C ILE A 16 -4.97 -3.32 18.01
N ARG A 17 -4.63 -3.86 19.16
CA ARG A 17 -4.47 -3.09 20.40
C ARG A 17 -3.36 -2.04 20.28
N GLU A 18 -2.28 -2.37 19.59
CA GLU A 18 -1.20 -1.41 19.35
C GLU A 18 -1.67 -0.25 18.46
N VAL A 19 -2.39 -0.56 17.38
CA VAL A 19 -2.97 0.45 16.49
C VAL A 19 -4.03 1.30 17.20
N GLU A 20 -4.82 0.72 18.10
CA GLU A 20 -5.84 1.43 18.90
C GLU A 20 -5.26 2.50 19.83
N LYS A 21 -3.97 2.46 20.16
CA LYS A 21 -3.30 3.53 20.92
C LYS A 21 -3.28 4.86 20.14
N ALA A 22 -3.22 4.79 18.82
CA ALA A 22 -3.22 5.95 17.93
C ALA A 22 -4.61 6.24 17.32
N VAL A 23 -5.45 5.22 17.17
CA VAL A 23 -6.74 5.28 16.44
C VAL A 23 -7.87 4.85 17.36
N VAL A 24 -8.51 5.80 18.00
CA VAL A 24 -9.58 5.53 18.97
C VAL A 24 -10.94 5.31 18.30
N GLY A 25 -11.69 4.31 18.78
CA GLY A 25 -13.09 4.10 18.42
C GLY A 25 -13.34 3.49 17.04
N LYS A 26 -12.34 2.92 16.38
CA LYS A 26 -12.44 2.34 15.02
C LYS A 26 -12.25 0.82 14.97
N ARG A 27 -12.41 0.12 16.12
CA ARG A 27 -12.12 -1.31 16.22
C ARG A 27 -12.76 -2.19 15.13
N PRO A 28 -14.03 -2.00 14.72
CA PRO A 28 -14.60 -2.81 13.63
C PRO A 28 -13.84 -2.66 12.32
N VAL A 29 -13.47 -1.42 11.95
CA VAL A 29 -12.68 -1.12 10.75
C VAL A 29 -11.28 -1.74 10.86
N LEU A 30 -10.62 -1.61 12.00
CA LEU A 30 -9.30 -2.19 12.24
C LEU A 30 -9.32 -3.72 12.14
N SER A 31 -10.39 -4.36 12.63
CA SER A 31 -10.55 -5.82 12.52
C SER A 31 -10.76 -6.28 11.07
N MET A 32 -11.56 -5.54 10.29
CA MET A 32 -11.74 -5.81 8.86
C MET A 32 -10.44 -5.63 8.07
N MET A 33 -9.69 -4.57 8.38
CA MET A 33 -8.37 -4.33 7.78
C MET A 33 -7.39 -5.45 8.12
N MET A 34 -7.34 -5.90 9.37
CA MET A 34 -6.53 -7.04 9.77
C MET A 34 -6.90 -8.31 9.00
N ALA A 35 -8.18 -8.59 8.83
CA ALA A 35 -8.65 -9.73 8.05
C ALA A 35 -8.21 -9.65 6.58
N ALA A 36 -8.27 -8.46 5.98
CA ALA A 36 -7.75 -8.23 4.61
C ALA A 36 -6.23 -8.43 4.54
N LEU A 37 -5.48 -7.94 5.52
CA LEU A 37 -4.03 -8.12 5.61
C LEU A 37 -3.61 -9.60 5.70
N LEU A 38 -4.44 -10.44 6.32
CA LEU A 38 -4.19 -11.87 6.46
C LEU A 38 -4.61 -12.67 5.23
N SER A 39 -5.48 -12.13 4.39
CA SER A 39 -5.90 -12.80 3.16
C SER A 39 -4.87 -12.60 2.05
N SER A 40 -4.59 -13.67 1.31
CA SER A 40 -3.72 -13.58 0.13
C SER A 40 -4.37 -12.68 -0.91
N GLY A 41 -3.72 -11.57 -1.25
CA GLY A 41 -4.24 -10.58 -2.21
C GLY A 41 -5.33 -9.66 -1.67
N GLY A 42 -5.46 -9.53 -0.35
CA GLY A 42 -6.41 -8.63 0.29
C GLY A 42 -6.00 -7.18 0.17
N HIS A 43 -6.56 -6.47 -0.81
CA HIS A 43 -6.49 -5.01 -0.91
C HIS A 43 -7.75 -4.39 -0.30
N ILE A 44 -7.68 -3.12 0.08
CA ILE A 44 -8.75 -2.44 0.84
C ILE A 44 -9.16 -1.19 0.11
N LEU A 45 -10.46 -1.01 -0.10
CA LEU A 45 -11.02 0.26 -0.55
C LEU A 45 -11.79 0.92 0.61
N LEU A 46 -11.43 2.14 0.95
CA LEU A 46 -12.08 2.95 1.95
C LEU A 46 -12.88 4.05 1.26
N GLU A 47 -14.18 3.89 1.23
CA GLU A 47 -15.13 4.90 0.76
C GLU A 47 -15.67 5.66 1.97
N ASP A 48 -15.27 6.92 2.12
CA ASP A 48 -15.73 7.72 3.25
C ASP A 48 -15.37 9.22 3.06
N PHE A 49 -16.00 10.06 3.88
CA PHE A 49 -15.74 11.50 3.90
C PHE A 49 -14.30 11.84 4.28
N PRO A 50 -13.76 12.97 3.79
CA PRO A 50 -12.43 13.44 4.15
C PRO A 50 -12.31 13.68 5.66
N GLY A 51 -11.16 13.33 6.25
CA GLY A 51 -10.86 13.60 7.67
C GLY A 51 -10.89 12.39 8.60
N LEU A 52 -11.12 11.16 8.12
CA LEU A 52 -11.23 9.95 8.95
C LEU A 52 -9.88 9.29 9.29
N ALA A 53 -8.83 10.05 9.45
CA ALA A 53 -7.54 9.53 9.90
C ALA A 53 -7.00 8.31 9.08
N LYS A 54 -7.41 8.18 7.79
CA LYS A 54 -7.05 7.06 6.91
C LYS A 54 -5.53 6.85 6.84
N THR A 55 -4.78 7.94 6.70
CA THR A 55 -3.31 7.92 6.70
C THR A 55 -2.76 7.43 8.04
N LEU A 56 -3.34 7.89 9.15
CA LEU A 56 -2.92 7.47 10.49
C LEU A 56 -3.17 5.99 10.69
N ILE A 57 -4.34 5.47 10.28
CA ILE A 57 -4.67 4.04 10.37
C ILE A 57 -3.67 3.21 9.57
N ALA A 58 -3.46 3.54 8.28
CA ALA A 58 -2.56 2.79 7.41
C ALA A 58 -1.11 2.79 7.92
N ASN A 59 -0.62 3.95 8.37
CA ASN A 59 0.72 4.08 8.93
C ASN A 59 0.88 3.35 10.26
N SER A 60 -0.15 3.37 11.12
CA SER A 60 -0.13 2.66 12.41
C SER A 60 -0.08 1.15 12.22
N PHE A 61 -0.83 0.60 11.24
CA PHE A 61 -0.72 -0.80 10.87
C PHE A 61 0.68 -1.16 10.36
N ALA A 62 1.22 -0.35 9.45
CA ALA A 62 2.57 -0.58 8.93
C ALA A 62 3.61 -0.59 10.05
N THR A 63 3.54 0.37 10.96
CA THR A 63 4.43 0.46 12.11
C THR A 63 4.29 -0.73 13.05
N ALA A 64 3.06 -1.10 13.41
CA ALA A 64 2.80 -2.22 14.32
C ALA A 64 3.21 -3.58 13.74
N LEU A 65 3.19 -3.71 12.40
CA LEU A 65 3.60 -4.92 11.69
C LEU A 65 5.08 -4.90 11.24
N GLY A 66 5.81 -3.82 11.49
CA GLY A 66 7.19 -3.66 11.03
C GLY A 66 7.31 -3.61 9.49
N MET A 67 6.30 -3.10 8.81
CA MET A 67 6.21 -3.01 7.35
C MET A 67 6.55 -1.61 6.85
N SER A 68 7.10 -1.53 5.64
CA SER A 68 7.32 -0.25 4.97
C SER A 68 6.01 0.37 4.50
N PHE A 69 5.89 1.70 4.66
CA PHE A 69 4.70 2.47 4.29
C PHE A 69 5.04 3.58 3.31
N LYS A 70 4.21 3.75 2.29
CA LYS A 70 4.23 4.90 1.38
C LYS A 70 2.81 5.39 1.13
N ARG A 71 2.69 6.69 0.85
CA ARG A 71 1.44 7.33 0.46
C ARG A 71 1.59 7.99 -0.90
N ILE A 72 0.58 7.86 -1.74
CA ILE A 72 0.44 8.59 -3.00
C ILE A 72 -0.91 9.28 -2.99
N GLN A 73 -0.89 10.57 -3.29
CA GLN A 73 -2.10 11.33 -3.60
C GLN A 73 -2.36 11.24 -5.10
N PHE A 74 -3.48 10.66 -5.49
CA PHE A 74 -3.87 10.55 -6.89
C PHE A 74 -4.47 11.85 -7.38
N THR A 75 -3.95 12.36 -8.49
CA THR A 75 -4.37 13.60 -9.15
C THR A 75 -4.50 13.36 -10.65
N PRO A 76 -5.24 14.20 -11.40
CA PRO A 76 -5.42 14.01 -12.85
C PRO A 76 -4.13 14.02 -13.66
N ASP A 77 -3.11 14.67 -13.16
CA ASP A 77 -1.77 14.81 -13.78
C ASP A 77 -0.77 13.73 -13.36
N LEU A 78 -1.13 12.87 -12.38
CA LEU A 78 -0.26 11.78 -11.93
C LEU A 78 -0.03 10.77 -13.07
N LEU A 79 1.24 10.49 -13.36
CA LEU A 79 1.65 9.54 -14.38
C LEU A 79 1.96 8.15 -13.77
N PRO A 80 1.83 7.07 -14.55
CA PRO A 80 2.24 5.72 -14.09
C PRO A 80 3.66 5.66 -13.54
N GLY A 81 4.61 6.37 -14.17
CA GLY A 81 6.00 6.44 -13.73
C GLY A 81 6.21 7.11 -12.36
N ASP A 82 5.30 7.98 -11.94
CA ASP A 82 5.34 8.57 -10.59
C ASP A 82 5.05 7.53 -9.51
N ILE A 83 4.33 6.46 -9.87
CA ILE A 83 3.99 5.34 -8.99
C ILE A 83 5.09 4.28 -9.00
N THR A 84 5.51 3.86 -10.21
CA THR A 84 6.43 2.75 -10.39
C THR A 84 7.90 3.14 -10.28
N GLY A 85 8.21 4.41 -10.50
CA GLY A 85 9.58 4.85 -10.70
C GLY A 85 10.06 4.58 -12.13
N GLY A 86 11.35 4.63 -12.33
CA GLY A 86 11.98 4.42 -13.64
C GLY A 86 13.49 4.54 -13.59
N TYR A 87 14.15 4.32 -14.72
CA TYR A 87 15.58 4.48 -14.83
C TYR A 87 15.96 5.95 -15.01
N VAL A 88 16.92 6.40 -14.22
CA VAL A 88 17.47 7.76 -14.28
C VAL A 88 18.95 7.68 -14.61
N PHE A 89 19.39 8.49 -15.55
CA PHE A 89 20.81 8.57 -15.89
C PHE A 89 21.58 9.24 -14.77
N ASN A 90 22.54 8.51 -14.21
CA ASN A 90 23.47 9.01 -13.20
C ASN A 90 24.76 9.46 -13.89
N SER A 91 24.93 10.77 -14.05
CA SER A 91 26.10 11.36 -14.70
C SER A 91 27.42 11.10 -13.95
N GLY A 92 27.37 10.94 -12.64
CA GLY A 92 28.57 10.64 -11.83
C GLY A 92 29.10 9.22 -12.02
N GLN A 93 28.22 8.29 -12.39
CA GLN A 93 28.58 6.88 -12.65
C GLN A 93 28.48 6.52 -14.14
N ASN A 94 28.06 7.46 -14.98
CA ASN A 94 27.83 7.28 -16.42
C ASN A 94 26.99 6.05 -16.76
N GLN A 95 25.92 5.81 -15.96
CA GLN A 95 25.02 4.67 -16.13
C GLN A 95 23.59 5.01 -15.74
N PHE A 96 22.64 4.23 -16.26
CA PHE A 96 21.25 4.29 -15.80
C PHE A 96 21.09 3.53 -14.48
N THR A 97 20.44 4.14 -13.51
CA THR A 97 20.12 3.54 -12.22
C THR A 97 18.61 3.52 -12.01
N LEU A 98 18.09 2.41 -11.49
CA LEU A 98 16.69 2.31 -11.15
C LEU A 98 16.36 3.19 -9.92
N ARG A 99 15.51 4.19 -10.12
CA ARG A 99 14.88 4.95 -9.04
C ARG A 99 13.51 4.36 -8.75
N LYS A 100 13.42 3.57 -7.70
CA LYS A 100 12.17 2.94 -7.27
C LYS A 100 11.14 3.98 -6.87
N GLY A 101 9.93 3.83 -7.40
CA GLY A 101 8.78 4.66 -7.03
C GLY A 101 8.15 4.20 -5.71
N PRO A 102 7.11 4.92 -5.23
CA PRO A 102 6.45 4.64 -3.96
C PRO A 102 5.73 3.29 -3.92
N ILE A 103 5.47 2.65 -5.05
CA ILE A 103 4.87 1.31 -5.11
C ILE A 103 5.75 0.23 -4.46
N PHE A 104 7.06 0.46 -4.34
CA PHE A 104 7.99 -0.45 -3.69
C PHE A 104 7.92 -0.31 -2.16
N ALA A 105 6.75 -0.57 -1.61
CA ALA A 105 6.47 -0.61 -0.17
C ALA A 105 5.54 -1.80 0.14
N ASN A 106 5.52 -2.24 1.39
CA ASN A 106 4.58 -3.28 1.81
C ASN A 106 3.14 -2.78 1.89
N ILE A 107 2.95 -1.57 2.43
CA ILE A 107 1.63 -0.92 2.51
C ILE A 107 1.70 0.38 1.72
N LEU A 108 0.88 0.46 0.68
CA LEU A 108 0.69 1.65 -0.14
C LEU A 108 -0.68 2.25 0.12
N LEU A 109 -0.75 3.47 0.63
CA LEU A 109 -1.97 4.26 0.69
C LEU A 109 -2.14 5.03 -0.63
N ALA A 110 -3.10 4.61 -1.44
CA ALA A 110 -3.49 5.24 -2.70
C ALA A 110 -4.68 6.18 -2.43
N ASP A 111 -4.39 7.45 -2.17
CA ASP A 111 -5.39 8.42 -1.73
C ASP A 111 -6.10 9.06 -2.92
N GLU A 112 -7.43 9.09 -2.90
CA GLU A 112 -8.32 9.60 -3.95
C GLU A 112 -8.07 8.96 -5.34
N ILE A 113 -8.01 7.61 -5.38
CA ILE A 113 -7.63 6.85 -6.59
C ILE A 113 -8.51 7.17 -7.81
N ASN A 114 -9.77 7.54 -7.60
CA ASN A 114 -10.73 7.88 -8.63
C ASN A 114 -10.41 9.20 -9.38
N ARG A 115 -9.46 10.01 -8.89
CA ARG A 115 -9.05 11.26 -9.55
C ARG A 115 -8.02 11.07 -10.64
N ALA A 116 -7.26 10.00 -10.62
CA ALA A 116 -6.23 9.76 -11.62
C ALA A 116 -6.79 9.27 -12.95
N SER A 117 -5.99 9.40 -14.01
CA SER A 117 -6.33 8.88 -15.32
C SER A 117 -6.50 7.36 -15.31
N PRO A 118 -7.35 6.77 -16.18
CA PRO A 118 -7.49 5.33 -16.29
C PRO A 118 -6.16 4.59 -16.51
N LYS A 119 -5.22 5.20 -17.24
CA LYS A 119 -3.90 4.64 -17.49
C LYS A 119 -3.09 4.49 -16.19
N THR A 120 -3.15 5.48 -15.33
CA THR A 120 -2.47 5.49 -14.02
C THR A 120 -3.10 4.48 -13.07
N GLN A 121 -4.44 4.41 -13.05
CA GLN A 121 -5.15 3.40 -12.27
C GLN A 121 -4.82 1.97 -12.72
N SER A 122 -4.76 1.73 -14.04
CA SER A 122 -4.43 0.41 -14.61
C SER A 122 -3.03 -0.04 -14.20
N ALA A 123 -2.05 0.86 -14.15
CA ALA A 123 -0.69 0.52 -13.69
C ALA A 123 -0.67 0.03 -12.24
N LEU A 124 -1.46 0.65 -11.37
CA LEU A 124 -1.60 0.18 -9.99
C LEU A 124 -2.32 -1.17 -9.91
N LEU A 125 -3.41 -1.34 -10.66
CA LEU A 125 -4.17 -2.60 -10.68
C LEU A 125 -3.32 -3.77 -11.19
N GLU A 126 -2.49 -3.56 -12.22
CA GLU A 126 -1.55 -4.57 -12.70
C GLU A 126 -0.57 -4.99 -11.59
N ALA A 127 0.02 -4.02 -10.91
CA ALA A 127 0.93 -4.30 -9.80
C ALA A 127 0.25 -5.05 -8.63
N MET A 128 -1.03 -4.76 -8.37
CA MET A 128 -1.82 -5.46 -7.34
C MET A 128 -2.09 -6.93 -7.71
N GLN A 129 -2.24 -7.23 -8.98
CA GLN A 129 -2.50 -8.59 -9.48
C GLN A 129 -1.23 -9.41 -9.59
N GLU A 130 -0.17 -8.82 -10.15
CA GLU A 130 1.05 -9.54 -10.52
C GLU A 130 2.15 -9.47 -9.44
N TYR A 131 2.02 -8.59 -8.43
CA TYR A 131 3.04 -8.31 -7.40
C TYR A 131 4.41 -7.93 -7.98
N GLN A 132 4.39 -7.34 -9.15
CA GLN A 132 5.55 -6.88 -9.88
C GLN A 132 5.21 -5.70 -10.78
N VAL A 133 6.22 -4.98 -11.25
CA VAL A 133 6.11 -3.93 -12.24
C VAL A 133 7.15 -4.14 -13.33
N THR A 134 6.81 -3.80 -14.58
CA THR A 134 7.74 -3.86 -15.71
C THR A 134 8.22 -2.45 -16.03
N LEU A 135 9.54 -2.23 -15.97
CA LEU A 135 10.20 -0.96 -16.23
C LEU A 135 11.24 -1.16 -17.32
N GLU A 136 11.11 -0.45 -18.45
CA GLU A 136 12.05 -0.54 -19.60
C GLU A 136 12.29 -2.00 -20.05
N GLY A 137 11.28 -2.85 -19.97
CA GLY A 137 11.37 -4.26 -20.33
C GLY A 137 11.92 -5.18 -19.24
N GLU A 138 12.32 -4.66 -18.09
CA GLU A 138 12.77 -5.44 -16.94
C GLU A 138 11.64 -5.55 -15.89
N THR A 139 11.41 -6.77 -15.42
CA THR A 139 10.43 -7.04 -14.37
C THR A 139 11.05 -6.89 -12.99
N GLN A 140 10.45 -6.06 -12.16
CA GLN A 140 10.85 -5.79 -10.79
C GLN A 140 9.78 -6.29 -9.83
N GLY A 141 10.12 -7.25 -8.97
CA GLY A 141 9.21 -7.76 -7.92
C GLY A 141 8.96 -6.71 -6.82
N LEU A 142 7.72 -6.66 -6.33
CA LEU A 142 7.36 -5.82 -5.20
C LEU A 142 7.70 -6.51 -3.87
N PRO A 143 7.96 -5.75 -2.79
CA PRO A 143 8.15 -6.33 -1.47
C PRO A 143 6.85 -7.02 -1.01
N LEU A 144 6.96 -8.25 -0.48
CA LEU A 144 5.82 -9.00 0.02
C LEU A 144 5.78 -8.99 1.56
N PRO A 145 4.59 -8.94 2.16
CA PRO A 145 3.29 -8.76 1.52
C PRO A 145 3.16 -7.36 0.90
N PHE A 146 2.45 -7.26 -0.24
CA PHE A 146 2.12 -6.00 -0.88
C PHE A 146 0.62 -5.74 -0.78
N ILE A 147 0.25 -4.66 -0.13
CA ILE A 147 -1.14 -4.33 0.18
C ILE A 147 -1.39 -2.87 -0.19
N VAL A 148 -2.44 -2.67 -0.96
CA VAL A 148 -2.94 -1.34 -1.29
C VAL A 148 -4.16 -1.02 -0.43
N ILE A 149 -4.11 0.12 0.23
CA ILE A 149 -5.26 0.75 0.87
C ILE A 149 -5.63 1.93 0.01
N ALA A 150 -6.65 1.76 -0.82
CA ALA A 150 -7.15 2.82 -1.69
C ALA A 150 -8.24 3.63 -0.97
N THR A 151 -8.31 4.92 -1.25
CA THR A 151 -9.41 5.76 -0.80
C THR A 151 -10.09 6.40 -2.00
N GLN A 152 -11.37 6.62 -1.88
CA GLN A 152 -12.11 7.50 -2.78
C GLN A 152 -13.11 8.34 -1.99
N ASN A 153 -13.31 9.55 -2.43
CA ASN A 153 -14.39 10.39 -1.93
C ASN A 153 -15.60 10.18 -2.84
N PRO A 154 -16.79 10.02 -2.27
CA PRO A 154 -18.03 9.88 -3.04
C PRO A 154 -18.34 11.11 -3.88
#